data_df94038dfedc164f03e0d44e3cbf6fd7
#
_entry.id   df94038dfedc164f03e0d44e3cbf6fd7
#
_cell.length_a   1.000
_cell.length_b   1.000
_cell.length_c   1.000
_cell.angle_alpha   90.00
_cell.angle_beta   90.00
_cell.angle_gamma   90.00
#
_symmetry.space_group_name_H-M   'P 1'
#
loop_
_entity.id
_entity.type
_entity.pdbx_description
1 polymer ?
#
loop_
_entity_poly.entity_id
_entity_poly.type
_entity_poly.pdbx_seq_one_letter_code
_entity_poly.pdbx_strand_id
1 'polypeptide(L)'
;METDPTPAPWAERLLSFIQQYPGVHLREIRRRLGIPIGTLDYHLYRMGRAGIITVQFQGGYKCCYPAVVPEIGGPIPEVDRKVLALLRLPAPRALLLHLYLEGPTPPASLGTTLGTSGPNLSYYLHKLEESKVVVREGQGAQRLVRLVDPKQVHRLLLQFPPLPETAVDRFLRFWSELHP
;
A
#
# COMPACT_ATOMS: atom_id res chain seq x y z
N MET A 1 -36.16 16.05 -16.20
CA MET A 1 -34.89 16.55 -16.75
C MET A 1 -33.88 16.29 -15.65
N GLU A 2 -33.35 15.03 -15.63
CA GLU A 2 -32.34 14.58 -14.66
C GLU A 2 -31.03 15.25 -15.04
N THR A 3 -30.56 16.18 -14.21
CA THR A 3 -29.24 16.76 -14.36
C THR A 3 -28.23 15.69 -13.94
N ASP A 4 -27.56 15.11 -14.93
CA ASP A 4 -26.39 14.27 -14.72
C ASP A 4 -25.40 15.04 -13.82
N PRO A 5 -25.02 14.50 -12.64
CA PRO A 5 -24.17 15.26 -11.72
C PRO A 5 -22.82 15.51 -12.40
N THR A 6 -22.49 16.76 -12.62
CA THR A 6 -21.18 17.16 -13.14
C THR A 6 -20.08 16.47 -12.31
N PRO A 7 -19.17 15.70 -12.90
CA PRO A 7 -18.15 15.00 -12.14
C PRO A 7 -17.34 15.99 -11.29
N ALA A 8 -17.17 15.67 -10.01
CA ALA A 8 -16.42 16.52 -9.07
C ALA A 8 -15.05 16.92 -9.65
N PRO A 9 -14.57 18.16 -9.41
CA PRO A 9 -13.29 18.63 -9.88
C PRO A 9 -12.14 17.67 -9.51
N TRP A 10 -11.13 17.52 -10.38
CA TRP A 10 -10.01 16.61 -10.14
C TRP A 10 -9.35 16.78 -8.77
N ALA A 11 -9.28 18.01 -8.27
CA ALA A 11 -8.70 18.30 -6.95
C ALA A 11 -9.46 17.59 -5.83
N GLU A 12 -10.79 17.65 -5.83
CA GLU A 12 -11.65 17.02 -4.81
C GLU A 12 -11.58 15.49 -4.90
N ARG A 13 -11.68 14.95 -6.09
CA ARG A 13 -11.58 13.49 -6.33
C ARG A 13 -10.23 12.94 -5.88
N LEU A 14 -9.15 13.67 -6.18
CA LEU A 14 -7.80 13.29 -5.83
C LEU A 14 -7.57 13.37 -4.31
N LEU A 15 -8.03 14.45 -3.66
CA LEU A 15 -7.92 14.62 -2.22
C LEU A 15 -8.70 13.53 -1.48
N SER A 16 -9.97 13.30 -1.85
CA SER A 16 -10.80 12.25 -1.27
C SER A 16 -10.16 10.87 -1.41
N PHE A 17 -9.58 10.57 -2.56
CA PHE A 17 -8.90 9.30 -2.78
C PHE A 17 -7.65 9.14 -1.92
N ILE A 18 -6.84 10.20 -1.75
CA ILE A 18 -5.65 10.19 -0.90
C ILE A 18 -6.04 10.05 0.58
N GLN A 19 -7.11 10.72 1.02
CA GLN A 19 -7.63 10.61 2.38
C GLN A 19 -8.14 9.20 2.70
N GLN A 20 -8.84 8.59 1.76
CA GLN A 20 -9.37 7.24 1.92
C GLN A 20 -8.25 6.17 1.88
N TYR A 21 -7.20 6.40 1.08
CA TYR A 21 -6.11 5.46 0.86
C TYR A 21 -4.74 6.09 1.08
N PRO A 22 -4.39 6.53 2.30
CA PRO A 22 -3.07 7.10 2.58
C PRO A 22 -1.96 6.12 2.21
N GLY A 23 -0.85 6.63 1.70
CA GLY A 23 0.26 5.82 1.23
C GLY A 23 0.08 5.27 -0.19
N VAL A 24 -0.99 5.67 -0.89
CA VAL A 24 -1.22 5.26 -2.27
C VAL A 24 -0.14 5.83 -3.19
N HIS A 25 0.29 5.00 -4.15
CA HIS A 25 1.34 5.36 -5.12
C HIS A 25 0.77 6.17 -6.28
N LEU A 26 1.58 7.06 -6.84
CA LEU A 26 1.18 7.89 -7.99
C LEU A 26 0.61 7.08 -9.15
N ARG A 27 1.26 5.97 -9.50
CA ARG A 27 0.82 5.08 -10.58
C ARG A 27 -0.58 4.53 -10.31
N GLU A 28 -0.87 4.17 -9.07
CA GLU A 28 -2.16 3.62 -8.67
C GLU A 28 -3.25 4.69 -8.67
N ILE A 29 -2.95 5.91 -8.21
CA ILE A 29 -3.86 7.05 -8.32
C ILE A 29 -4.24 7.27 -9.78
N ARG A 30 -3.25 7.36 -10.66
CA ARG A 30 -3.47 7.55 -12.10
C ARG A 30 -4.35 6.45 -12.68
N ARG A 31 -4.03 5.19 -12.36
CA ARG A 31 -4.76 4.03 -12.87
C ARG A 31 -6.23 4.03 -12.43
N ARG A 32 -6.49 4.35 -11.17
CA ARG A 32 -7.83 4.27 -10.58
C ARG A 32 -8.73 5.43 -10.92
N LEU A 33 -8.18 6.62 -10.97
CA LEU A 33 -8.95 7.81 -11.28
C LEU A 33 -9.03 8.11 -12.78
N GLY A 34 -8.20 7.46 -13.62
CA GLY A 34 -8.10 7.77 -15.04
C GLY A 34 -7.57 9.18 -15.32
N ILE A 35 -6.85 9.77 -14.36
CA ILE A 35 -6.35 11.14 -14.46
C ILE A 35 -5.14 11.23 -15.38
N PRO A 36 -5.08 12.19 -16.34
CA PRO A 36 -3.89 12.46 -17.14
C PRO A 36 -2.70 12.84 -16.27
N ILE A 37 -1.47 12.40 -16.64
CA ILE A 37 -0.28 12.59 -15.82
C ILE A 37 0.00 14.07 -15.51
N GLY A 38 -0.11 14.96 -16.50
CA GLY A 38 0.12 16.38 -16.29
C GLY A 38 -0.90 17.02 -15.33
N THR A 39 -2.16 16.60 -15.41
CA THR A 39 -3.21 17.04 -14.49
C THR A 39 -2.95 16.53 -13.07
N LEU A 40 -2.53 15.26 -12.94
CA LEU A 40 -2.15 14.67 -11.65
C LEU A 40 -0.99 15.45 -11.00
N ASP A 41 0.12 15.64 -11.74
CA ASP A 41 1.30 16.34 -11.26
C ASP A 41 0.98 17.79 -10.86
N TYR A 42 0.17 18.49 -11.65
CA TYR A 42 -0.28 19.84 -11.35
C TYR A 42 -1.06 19.91 -10.01
N HIS A 43 -2.05 19.04 -9.83
CA HIS A 43 -2.84 19.05 -8.60
C HIS A 43 -2.03 18.61 -7.38
N LEU A 44 -1.18 17.59 -7.50
CA LEU A 44 -0.31 17.16 -6.40
C LEU A 44 0.67 18.26 -5.99
N TYR A 45 1.26 18.96 -6.97
CA TYR A 45 2.13 20.10 -6.70
C TYR A 45 1.38 21.20 -5.94
N ARG A 46 0.21 21.61 -6.43
CA ARG A 46 -0.61 22.66 -5.78
C ARG A 46 -1.04 22.28 -4.37
N MET A 47 -1.56 21.07 -4.18
CA MET A 47 -1.97 20.58 -2.86
C MET A 47 -0.80 20.41 -1.90
N GLY A 48 0.34 19.98 -2.38
CA GLY A 48 1.57 19.89 -1.59
C GLY A 48 2.05 21.29 -1.15
N ARG A 49 2.05 22.27 -2.05
CA ARG A 49 2.39 23.67 -1.74
C ARG A 49 1.42 24.32 -0.74
N ALA A 50 0.14 23.95 -0.82
CA ALA A 50 -0.88 24.41 0.13
C ALA A 50 -0.85 23.65 1.47
N GLY A 51 0.02 22.67 1.66
CA GLY A 51 0.10 21.87 2.88
C GLY A 51 -1.11 20.94 3.12
N ILE A 52 -1.89 20.63 2.07
CA ILE A 52 -3.07 19.76 2.15
C ILE A 52 -2.68 18.30 2.12
N ILE A 53 -1.62 17.97 1.36
CA ILE A 53 -1.06 16.61 1.25
C ILE A 53 0.46 16.65 1.42
N THR A 54 1.02 15.48 1.72
CA THR A 54 2.47 15.22 1.68
C THR A 54 2.76 14.14 0.64
N VAL A 55 3.77 14.38 -0.19
CA VAL A 55 4.29 13.38 -1.15
C VAL A 55 5.67 12.96 -0.69
N GLN A 56 5.87 11.66 -0.47
CA GLN A 56 7.14 11.10 -0.01
C GLN A 56 7.59 9.92 -0.86
N PHE A 57 8.90 9.74 -0.98
CA PHE A 57 9.49 8.56 -1.58
C PHE A 57 9.60 7.46 -0.54
N GLN A 58 8.92 6.33 -0.79
CA GLN A 58 8.98 5.16 0.08
C GLN A 58 8.98 3.88 -0.74
N GLY A 59 9.89 2.96 -0.41
CA GLY A 59 9.99 1.69 -1.11
C GLY A 59 10.27 1.80 -2.62
N GLY A 60 10.82 2.94 -3.10
CA GLY A 60 11.04 3.21 -4.52
C GLY A 60 9.87 3.88 -5.23
N TYR A 61 8.81 4.25 -4.51
CA TYR A 61 7.60 4.86 -5.08
C TYR A 61 7.29 6.22 -4.46
N LYS A 62 6.75 7.14 -5.26
CA LYS A 62 6.13 8.36 -4.74
C LYS A 62 4.78 8.01 -4.12
N CYS A 63 4.64 8.17 -2.82
CA CYS A 63 3.44 7.87 -2.04
C CYS A 63 2.80 9.16 -1.54
N CYS A 64 1.47 9.23 -1.58
CA CYS A 64 0.69 10.40 -1.18
C CYS A 64 -0.01 10.16 0.16
N TYR A 65 0.02 11.17 1.02
CA TYR A 65 -0.62 11.16 2.33
C TYR A 65 -1.39 12.46 2.56
N PRO A 66 -2.53 12.45 3.25
CA PRO A 66 -3.15 13.68 3.73
C PRO A 66 -2.24 14.33 4.79
N ALA A 67 -2.19 15.65 4.81
CA ALA A 67 -1.40 16.37 5.81
C ALA A 67 -1.99 16.22 7.22
N VAL A 68 -3.33 16.10 7.29
CA VAL A 68 -4.07 15.88 8.55
C VAL A 68 -5.06 14.75 8.33
N VAL A 69 -5.12 13.84 9.28
CA VAL A 69 -6.13 12.78 9.38
C VAL A 69 -7.00 13.12 10.59
N PRO A 70 -8.30 13.39 10.42
CA PRO A 70 -9.18 13.83 11.52
C PRO A 70 -9.15 12.89 12.73
N GLU A 71 -9.15 11.58 12.52
CA GLU A 71 -9.17 10.54 13.55
C GLU A 71 -7.87 10.50 14.39
N ILE A 72 -6.78 11.04 13.85
CA ILE A 72 -5.48 11.14 14.54
C ILE A 72 -5.28 12.54 15.11
N GLY A 73 -6.00 13.55 14.60
CA GLY A 73 -5.81 14.94 14.94
C GLY A 73 -4.51 15.56 14.40
N GLY A 74 -3.89 14.93 13.40
CA GLY A 74 -2.60 15.37 12.84
C GLY A 74 -2.13 14.50 11.67
N PRO A 75 -0.84 14.63 11.29
CA PRO A 75 -0.26 13.83 10.24
C PRO A 75 -0.07 12.36 10.69
N ILE A 76 -0.13 11.45 9.72
CA ILE A 76 0.21 10.04 9.97
C ILE A 76 1.68 9.96 10.40
N PRO A 77 2.02 9.29 11.52
CA PRO A 77 3.40 9.11 11.96
C PRO A 77 4.29 8.47 10.88
N GLU A 78 5.55 8.84 10.82
CA GLU A 78 6.46 8.36 9.76
C GLU A 78 6.59 6.83 9.74
N VAL A 79 6.63 6.21 10.92
CA VAL A 79 6.68 4.75 11.06
C VAL A 79 5.47 4.07 10.43
N ASP A 80 4.29 4.68 10.57
CA ASP A 80 3.04 4.17 9.98
C ASP A 80 2.97 4.42 8.47
N ARG A 81 3.52 5.53 7.98
CA ARG A 81 3.59 5.81 6.54
C ARG A 81 4.37 4.72 5.78
N LYS A 82 5.47 4.22 6.36
CA LYS A 82 6.27 3.14 5.78
C LYS A 82 5.44 1.86 5.65
N VAL A 83 4.72 1.49 6.69
CA VAL A 83 3.84 0.31 6.67
C VAL A 83 2.70 0.49 5.68
N LEU A 84 2.04 1.65 5.67
CA LEU A 84 0.94 1.95 4.75
C LEU A 84 1.37 1.87 3.29
N ALA A 85 2.53 2.43 2.93
CA ALA A 85 3.05 2.34 1.57
C ALA A 85 3.22 0.88 1.11
N LEU A 86 3.70 0.00 2.00
CA LEU A 86 3.85 -1.43 1.71
C LEU A 86 2.50 -2.15 1.63
N LEU A 87 1.54 -1.80 2.49
CA LEU A 87 0.18 -2.35 2.44
C LEU A 87 -0.59 -1.96 1.17
N ARG A 88 -0.16 -0.93 0.43
CA ARG A 88 -0.73 -0.56 -0.87
C ARG A 88 -0.21 -1.42 -2.04
N LEU A 89 0.87 -2.16 -1.84
CA LEU A 89 1.42 -3.10 -2.82
C LEU A 89 0.85 -4.51 -2.60
N PRO A 90 0.41 -5.21 -3.66
CA PRO A 90 -0.22 -6.54 -3.50
C PRO A 90 0.66 -7.55 -2.78
N ALA A 91 1.91 -7.74 -3.23
CA ALA A 91 2.79 -8.77 -2.67
C ALA A 91 3.26 -8.46 -1.23
N PRO A 92 3.77 -7.27 -0.87
CA PRO A 92 4.04 -6.92 0.52
C PRO A 92 2.81 -7.02 1.42
N ARG A 93 1.63 -6.61 0.93
CA ARG A 93 0.39 -6.75 1.66
C ARG A 93 0.06 -8.20 1.99
N ALA A 94 0.17 -9.10 0.99
CA ALA A 94 -0.08 -10.53 1.18
C ALA A 94 0.89 -11.13 2.21
N LEU A 95 2.19 -10.76 2.16
CA LEU A 95 3.19 -11.14 3.15
C LEU A 95 2.83 -10.67 4.56
N LEU A 96 2.48 -9.39 4.71
CA LEU A 96 2.13 -8.82 6.02
C LEU A 96 0.85 -9.44 6.59
N LEU A 97 -0.17 -9.69 5.75
CA LEU A 97 -1.39 -10.35 6.16
C LEU A 97 -1.14 -11.80 6.58
N HIS A 98 -0.34 -12.55 5.82
CA HIS A 98 0.03 -13.92 6.18
C HIS A 98 0.74 -13.95 7.54
N LEU A 99 1.77 -13.14 7.73
CA LEU A 99 2.51 -13.04 9.00
C LEU A 99 1.64 -12.56 10.17
N TYR A 100 0.62 -11.75 9.89
CA TYR A 100 -0.33 -11.32 10.90
C TYR A 100 -1.28 -12.45 11.34
N LEU A 101 -1.77 -13.24 10.39
CA LEU A 101 -2.74 -14.32 10.65
C LEU A 101 -2.08 -15.60 11.18
N GLU A 102 -0.98 -16.02 10.55
CA GLU A 102 -0.32 -17.29 10.84
C GLU A 102 0.85 -17.17 11.82
N GLY A 103 1.35 -15.94 12.04
CA GLY A 103 2.50 -15.68 12.90
C GLY A 103 3.85 -15.93 12.21
N PRO A 104 4.92 -16.16 13.01
CA PRO A 104 6.27 -16.37 12.50
C PRO A 104 6.34 -17.56 11.54
N THR A 105 6.84 -17.34 10.33
CA THR A 105 6.80 -18.33 9.24
C THR A 105 8.17 -18.45 8.57
N PRO A 106 8.64 -19.68 8.21
CA PRO A 106 9.86 -19.87 7.45
C PRO A 106 9.79 -19.19 6.07
N PRO A 107 10.89 -18.56 5.56
CA PRO A 107 10.89 -17.93 4.24
C PRO A 107 10.47 -18.87 3.09
N ALA A 108 10.88 -20.14 3.15
CA ALA A 108 10.52 -21.13 2.14
C ALA A 108 8.98 -21.35 2.06
N SER A 109 8.32 -21.44 3.21
CA SER A 109 6.86 -21.60 3.30
C SER A 109 6.13 -20.38 2.78
N LEU A 110 6.64 -19.16 3.06
CA LEU A 110 6.07 -17.92 2.52
C LEU A 110 6.03 -17.90 0.99
N GLY A 111 7.12 -18.32 0.35
CA GLY A 111 7.21 -18.41 -1.11
C GLY A 111 6.15 -19.34 -1.69
N THR A 112 6.04 -20.54 -1.12
CA THR A 112 5.08 -21.56 -1.57
C THR A 112 3.63 -21.08 -1.36
N THR A 113 3.29 -20.62 -0.15
CA THR A 113 1.92 -20.21 0.19
C THR A 113 1.45 -19.01 -0.63
N LEU A 114 2.34 -18.06 -0.93
CA LEU A 114 2.00 -16.85 -1.66
C LEU A 114 2.23 -16.95 -3.17
N GLY A 115 2.66 -18.10 -3.68
CA GLY A 115 2.95 -18.30 -5.11
C GLY A 115 4.00 -17.32 -5.64
N THR A 116 4.96 -16.92 -4.79
CA THR A 116 5.95 -15.89 -5.14
C THR A 116 7.31 -16.54 -5.38
N SER A 117 7.95 -16.23 -6.53
CA SER A 117 9.29 -16.73 -6.82
C SER A 117 10.31 -16.29 -5.78
N GLY A 118 11.35 -17.13 -5.56
CA GLY A 118 12.39 -16.87 -4.56
C GLY A 118 13.02 -15.47 -4.66
N PRO A 119 13.44 -15.00 -5.86
CA PRO A 119 14.00 -13.65 -6.04
C PRO A 119 13.01 -12.53 -5.64
N ASN A 120 11.74 -12.63 -6.03
CA ASN A 120 10.72 -11.67 -5.68
C ASN A 120 10.43 -11.66 -4.18
N LEU A 121 10.31 -12.85 -3.57
CA LEU A 121 10.15 -12.97 -2.13
C LEU A 121 11.32 -12.32 -1.38
N SER A 122 12.55 -12.61 -1.77
CA SER A 122 13.77 -12.04 -1.17
C SER A 122 13.77 -10.51 -1.28
N TYR A 123 13.40 -9.96 -2.43
CA TYR A 123 13.29 -8.52 -2.65
C TYR A 123 12.26 -7.89 -1.70
N TYR A 124 11.05 -8.46 -1.61
CA TYR A 124 10.01 -7.90 -0.74
C TYR A 124 10.35 -8.05 0.74
N LEU A 125 10.90 -9.18 1.15
CA LEU A 125 11.35 -9.36 2.53
C LEU A 125 12.45 -8.35 2.91
N HIS A 126 13.40 -8.09 2.01
CA HIS A 126 14.42 -7.07 2.22
C HIS A 126 13.81 -5.68 2.41
N LYS A 127 12.83 -5.29 1.56
CA LYS A 127 12.10 -4.03 1.68
C LYS A 127 11.34 -3.90 3.00
N LEU A 128 10.72 -4.98 3.46
CA LEU A 128 9.99 -5.01 4.72
C LEU A 128 10.97 -4.92 5.93
N GLU A 129 12.16 -5.53 5.83
CA GLU A 129 13.21 -5.42 6.83
C GLU A 129 13.82 -4.02 6.88
N GLU A 130 14.17 -3.41 5.74
CA GLU A 130 14.64 -2.02 5.66
C GLU A 130 13.65 -1.04 6.32
N SER A 131 12.36 -1.31 6.15
CA SER A 131 11.29 -0.52 6.76
C SER A 131 11.05 -0.85 8.24
N LYS A 132 11.78 -1.82 8.79
CA LYS A 132 11.63 -2.33 10.17
C LYS A 132 10.24 -2.85 10.50
N VAL A 133 9.53 -3.36 9.50
CA VAL A 133 8.17 -3.93 9.65
C VAL A 133 8.23 -5.41 9.97
N VAL A 134 9.22 -6.11 9.39
CA VAL A 134 9.52 -7.51 9.70
C VAL A 134 10.95 -7.67 10.16
N VAL A 135 11.22 -8.77 10.83
CA VAL A 135 12.56 -9.21 11.23
C VAL A 135 12.71 -10.70 10.92
N ARG A 136 13.93 -11.10 10.53
CA ARG A 136 14.31 -12.51 10.44
C ARG A 136 15.05 -12.91 11.68
N GLU A 137 14.60 -13.98 12.32
CA GLU A 137 15.22 -14.56 13.53
C GLU A 137 15.62 -16.00 13.28
N GLY A 138 16.62 -16.49 14.01
CA GLY A 138 17.15 -17.84 13.85
C GLY A 138 18.21 -17.97 12.75
N GLN A 139 18.75 -19.18 12.59
CA GLN A 139 19.80 -19.51 11.61
C GLN A 139 19.44 -20.78 10.82
N GLY A 140 19.92 -20.85 9.58
CA GLY A 140 19.72 -22.01 8.72
C GLY A 140 18.24 -22.37 8.52
N ALA A 141 17.91 -23.63 8.73
CA ALA A 141 16.55 -24.15 8.57
C ALA A 141 15.54 -23.64 9.62
N GLN A 142 16.03 -23.11 10.74
CA GLN A 142 15.18 -22.54 11.82
C GLN A 142 14.93 -21.05 11.65
N ARG A 143 15.34 -20.46 10.52
CA ARG A 143 15.08 -19.03 10.25
C ARG A 143 13.60 -18.79 10.05
N LEU A 144 13.06 -17.85 10.83
CA LEU A 144 11.67 -17.41 10.75
C LEU A 144 11.59 -15.92 10.39
N VAL A 145 10.56 -15.55 9.67
CA VAL A 145 10.16 -14.16 9.43
C VAL A 145 8.97 -13.85 10.34
N ARG A 146 9.02 -12.74 11.05
CA ARG A 146 7.89 -12.29 11.87
C ARG A 146 7.68 -10.79 11.77
N LEU A 147 6.49 -10.32 12.11
CA LEU A 147 6.21 -8.90 12.29
C LEU A 147 6.93 -8.34 13.52
N VAL A 148 7.48 -7.14 13.41
CA VAL A 148 8.08 -6.42 14.55
C VAL A 148 6.98 -5.97 15.51
N ASP A 149 5.90 -5.40 14.97
CA ASP A 149 4.72 -4.98 15.73
C ASP A 149 3.42 -5.41 15.01
N PRO A 150 2.86 -6.58 15.37
CA PRO A 150 1.57 -7.04 14.83
C PRO A 150 0.40 -6.07 15.15
N LYS A 151 0.43 -5.38 16.28
CA LYS A 151 -0.62 -4.43 16.68
C LYS A 151 -0.64 -3.20 15.77
N GLN A 152 0.52 -2.75 15.31
CA GLN A 152 0.62 -1.67 14.33
C GLN A 152 -0.06 -2.07 13.01
N VAL A 153 0.26 -3.25 12.48
CA VAL A 153 -0.34 -3.75 11.23
C VAL A 153 -1.86 -3.88 11.38
N HIS A 154 -2.34 -4.45 12.47
CA HIS A 154 -3.76 -4.57 12.79
C HIS A 154 -4.46 -3.21 12.81
N ARG A 155 -3.94 -2.26 13.57
CA ARG A 155 -4.49 -0.91 13.69
C ARG A 155 -4.58 -0.21 12.34
N LEU A 156 -3.52 -0.29 11.53
CA LEU A 156 -3.47 0.35 10.22
C LEU A 156 -4.43 -0.28 9.21
N LEU A 157 -4.65 -1.59 9.26
CA LEU A 157 -5.64 -2.27 8.42
C LEU A 157 -7.07 -1.87 8.77
N LEU A 158 -7.38 -1.67 10.05
CA LEU A 158 -8.70 -1.22 10.50
C LEU A 158 -8.95 0.25 10.13
N GLN A 159 -7.97 1.10 10.36
CA GLN A 159 -8.09 2.54 10.12
C GLN A 159 -8.03 2.92 8.64
N PHE A 160 -7.21 2.22 7.86
CA PHE A 160 -6.95 2.51 6.45
C PHE A 160 -7.10 1.24 5.60
N PRO A 161 -8.32 0.87 5.25
CA PRO A 161 -8.58 -0.38 4.54
C PRO A 161 -7.77 -0.49 3.24
N PRO A 162 -7.48 -1.71 2.79
CA PRO A 162 -6.77 -1.93 1.54
C PRO A 162 -7.57 -1.40 0.35
N LEU A 163 -6.85 -1.08 -0.73
CA LEU A 163 -7.48 -0.74 -2.00
C LEU A 163 -8.35 -1.92 -2.47
N PRO A 164 -9.61 -1.68 -2.85
CA PRO A 164 -10.46 -2.73 -3.41
C PRO A 164 -9.85 -3.25 -4.72
N GLU A 165 -10.04 -4.52 -5.01
CA GLU A 165 -9.65 -5.07 -6.31
C GLU A 165 -10.48 -4.46 -7.43
N THR A 166 -9.82 -4.04 -8.52
CA THR A 166 -10.53 -3.62 -9.72
C THR A 166 -11.01 -4.84 -10.51
N ALA A 167 -11.93 -4.62 -11.47
CA ALA A 167 -12.33 -5.67 -12.39
C ALA A 167 -11.13 -6.23 -13.18
N VAL A 168 -10.19 -5.37 -13.55
CA VAL A 168 -8.94 -5.77 -14.22
C VAL A 168 -8.06 -6.62 -13.30
N ASP A 169 -7.88 -6.24 -12.04
CA ASP A 169 -7.09 -7.02 -11.08
C ASP A 169 -7.69 -8.43 -10.90
N ARG A 170 -9.03 -8.52 -10.80
CA ARG A 170 -9.75 -9.81 -10.70
C ARG A 170 -9.59 -10.65 -11.96
N PHE A 171 -9.70 -10.03 -13.14
CA PHE A 171 -9.49 -10.71 -14.40
C PHE A 171 -8.08 -11.25 -14.55
N LEU A 172 -7.05 -10.44 -14.25
CA LEU A 172 -5.66 -10.85 -14.35
C LEU A 172 -5.34 -12.00 -13.38
N ARG A 173 -5.90 -11.99 -12.16
CA ARG A 173 -5.76 -13.11 -11.22
C ARG A 173 -6.40 -14.38 -11.78
N PHE A 174 -7.65 -14.31 -12.24
CA PHE A 174 -8.36 -15.43 -12.84
C PHE A 174 -7.60 -15.98 -14.06
N TRP A 175 -7.06 -15.09 -14.92
CA TRP A 175 -6.28 -15.49 -16.08
C TRP A 175 -4.99 -16.23 -15.69
N SER A 176 -4.28 -15.77 -14.67
CA SER A 176 -3.04 -16.42 -14.18
C SER A 176 -3.30 -17.78 -13.52
N GLU A 177 -4.50 -18.00 -12.94
CA GLU A 177 -4.91 -19.30 -12.41
C GLU A 177 -5.24 -20.32 -13.51
N LEU A 178 -5.68 -19.84 -14.68
CA LEU A 178 -5.99 -20.70 -15.83
C LEU A 178 -4.78 -21.04 -16.69
N HIS A 179 -3.69 -20.25 -16.60
CA HIS A 179 -2.47 -20.38 -17.40
C HIS A 179 -1.25 -20.33 -16.46
N PRO A 180 -1.04 -21.38 -15.62
CA PRO A 180 0.04 -21.45 -14.63
C PRO A 180 1.43 -21.58 -15.27
#